data_a42ca154e9ed11747cb57728d681ad76
#
_entry.id   a42ca154e9ed11747cb57728d681ad76
#
_cell.length_a   1.000
_cell.length_b   1.000
_cell.length_c   1.000
_cell.angle_alpha   90.00
_cell.angle_beta   90.00
_cell.angle_gamma   90.00
#
_symmetry.space_group_name_H-M   'P 1'
#
loop_
_entity.id
_entity.type
_entity.pdbx_description
1 polymer ?
#
loop_
_entity_poly.entity_id
_entity_poly.type
_entity_poly.pdbx_seq_one_letter_code
_entity_poly.pdbx_strand_id
1 'polypeptide(L)'
;MTYRDISHLCEMARVLSYPRLISMENFRQPNFRLVAELMSWLVKQYDPLSDVPTDIESEQDRVIFIRTVAQIIATKAHLKLNTKKLYQADGYAVKEILKVITPLYKALRDSESKELDDEDDIDNRYRYTMNDDIGILKSARLLCSTITQKGANLHELLGKELDAREARXXXXXXXXXXXXXXXXXXXXXXXXXXXXXXXXXX
;
A
#
# COMPACT_ATOMS: atom_id res chain seq x y z
N MET A 1 33.08 -1.63 12.04
CA MET A 1 31.61 -1.61 12.17
C MET A 1 31.24 -0.76 13.35
N THR A 2 30.35 0.20 13.15
CA THR A 2 29.93 1.14 14.20
C THR A 2 28.48 0.81 14.61
N TYR A 3 28.20 0.93 15.88
CA TYR A 3 26.83 0.88 16.44
C TYR A 3 25.88 1.73 15.59
N ARG A 4 26.35 2.89 15.19
CA ARG A 4 25.65 3.86 14.38
C ARG A 4 25.18 3.28 13.03
N ASP A 5 26.01 2.47 12.37
CA ASP A 5 25.68 1.87 11.05
C ASP A 5 24.45 0.96 11.17
N ILE A 6 24.40 0.13 12.22
CA ILE A 6 23.26 -0.80 12.44
C ILE A 6 22.02 -0.01 12.84
N SER A 7 22.16 1.00 13.70
CA SER A 7 21.03 1.86 14.11
C SER A 7 20.40 2.53 12.89
N HIS A 8 21.22 3.09 12.00
CA HIS A 8 20.75 3.70 10.75
C HIS A 8 20.00 2.68 9.87
N LEU A 9 20.56 1.47 9.74
CA LEU A 9 19.91 0.42 8.96
C LEU A 9 18.53 0.08 9.52
N CYS A 10 18.44 -0.10 10.84
CA CYS A 10 17.18 -0.42 11.53
C CYS A 10 16.13 0.68 11.31
N GLU A 11 16.56 1.94 11.41
CA GLU A 11 15.70 3.10 11.23
C GLU A 11 15.19 3.20 9.79
N MET A 12 16.10 3.11 8.81
CA MET A 12 15.74 3.18 7.39
C MET A 12 14.80 2.04 6.98
N ALA A 13 15.07 0.83 7.47
CA ALA A 13 14.24 -0.35 7.19
C ALA A 13 12.82 -0.16 7.74
N ARG A 14 12.72 0.44 8.96
CA ARG A 14 11.42 0.73 9.58
C ARG A 14 10.62 1.76 8.79
N VAL A 15 11.27 2.85 8.39
CA VAL A 15 10.64 3.93 7.61
C VAL A 15 10.17 3.41 6.25
N LEU A 16 10.97 2.55 5.60
CA LEU A 16 10.60 1.92 4.32
C LEU A 16 9.59 0.78 4.48
N SER A 17 9.08 0.55 5.70
CA SER A 17 8.06 -0.48 6.00
C SER A 17 8.54 -1.91 5.75
N TYR A 18 9.80 -2.20 6.09
CA TYR A 18 10.30 -3.57 6.07
C TYR A 18 9.47 -4.41 7.06
N PRO A 19 8.95 -5.57 6.64
CA PRO A 19 7.94 -6.29 7.45
C PRO A 19 8.45 -6.92 8.74
N ARG A 20 9.77 -6.94 8.94
CA ARG A 20 10.39 -7.57 10.11
C ARG A 20 11.19 -6.55 10.91
N LEU A 21 11.12 -6.69 12.24
CA LEU A 21 11.96 -5.87 13.11
C LEU A 21 13.41 -6.37 13.07
N ILE A 22 14.30 -5.44 12.77
CA ILE A 22 15.73 -5.68 12.76
C ILE A 22 16.30 -5.09 14.05
N SER A 23 17.16 -5.84 14.73
CA SER A 23 17.83 -5.40 15.94
C SER A 23 19.34 -5.54 15.78
N MET A 24 20.06 -4.89 16.66
CA MET A 24 21.54 -4.97 16.68
C MET A 24 22.05 -6.37 16.95
N GLU A 25 21.32 -7.13 17.75
CA GLU A 25 21.68 -8.51 18.10
C GLU A 25 21.75 -9.41 16.86
N ASN A 26 20.93 -9.10 15.85
CA ASN A 26 20.87 -9.88 14.61
C ASN A 26 22.19 -9.90 13.81
N PHE A 27 23.06 -8.90 14.05
CA PHE A 27 24.35 -8.75 13.35
C PHE A 27 25.57 -9.02 14.25
N ARG A 28 25.32 -9.47 15.46
CA ARG A 28 26.41 -9.85 16.40
C ARG A 28 27.14 -11.09 15.91
N GLN A 29 26.40 -12.02 15.34
CA GLN A 29 26.92 -13.23 14.71
C GLN A 29 26.51 -13.23 13.25
N PRO A 30 27.28 -13.91 12.39
CA PRO A 30 26.91 -14.01 10.98
C PRO A 30 25.51 -14.60 10.81
N ASN A 31 24.62 -13.85 10.17
CA ASN A 31 23.22 -14.23 9.98
C ASN A 31 22.86 -14.09 8.50
N PHE A 32 23.27 -15.06 7.71
CA PHE A 32 23.07 -15.05 6.27
C PHE A 32 21.59 -15.01 5.91
N ARG A 33 20.75 -15.74 6.66
CA ARG A 33 19.31 -15.80 6.40
C ARG A 33 18.66 -14.40 6.46
N LEU A 34 18.98 -13.62 7.50
CA LEU A 34 18.47 -12.25 7.63
C LEU A 34 18.99 -11.35 6.50
N VAL A 35 20.29 -11.43 6.18
CA VAL A 35 20.89 -10.64 5.09
C VAL A 35 20.22 -11.00 3.75
N ALA A 36 19.95 -12.28 3.51
CA ALA A 36 19.30 -12.75 2.28
C ALA A 36 17.85 -12.23 2.20
N GLU A 37 17.08 -12.34 3.27
CA GLU A 37 15.69 -11.82 3.34
C GLU A 37 15.66 -10.31 3.08
N LEU A 38 16.54 -9.57 3.73
CA LEU A 38 16.61 -8.10 3.60
C LEU A 38 17.03 -7.69 2.19
N MET A 39 18.03 -8.36 1.62
CA MET A 39 18.50 -8.06 0.26
C MET A 39 17.45 -8.44 -0.79
N SER A 40 16.74 -9.56 -0.63
CA SER A 40 15.63 -9.96 -1.52
C SER A 40 14.52 -8.89 -1.50
N TRP A 41 14.17 -8.41 -0.31
CA TRP A 41 13.18 -7.35 -0.16
C TRP A 41 13.64 -6.05 -0.82
N LEU A 42 14.91 -5.65 -0.61
CA LEU A 42 15.47 -4.44 -1.22
C LEU A 42 15.51 -4.53 -2.74
N VAL A 43 15.87 -5.68 -3.30
CA VAL A 43 15.88 -5.90 -4.76
C VAL A 43 14.48 -5.69 -5.32
N LYS A 44 13.44 -6.16 -4.65
CA LYS A 44 12.04 -5.99 -5.08
C LYS A 44 11.58 -4.53 -5.04
N GLN A 45 12.20 -3.69 -4.21
CA GLN A 45 11.92 -2.24 -4.22
C GLN A 45 12.47 -1.57 -5.49
N TYR A 46 13.61 -2.07 -6.02
CA TYR A 46 14.21 -1.56 -7.26
C TYR A 46 13.59 -2.18 -8.50
N ASP A 47 13.25 -3.47 -8.42
CA ASP A 47 12.70 -4.23 -9.56
C ASP A 47 11.72 -5.29 -9.06
N PRO A 48 10.42 -4.95 -8.99
CA PRO A 48 9.39 -5.89 -8.50
C PRO A 48 9.29 -7.18 -9.29
N LEU A 49 9.72 -7.16 -10.56
CA LEU A 49 9.63 -8.33 -11.46
C LEU A 49 10.88 -9.20 -11.42
N SER A 50 11.90 -8.81 -10.66
CA SER A 50 13.15 -9.56 -10.59
C SER A 50 12.95 -10.93 -9.92
N ASP A 51 13.53 -11.94 -10.53
CA ASP A 51 13.54 -13.29 -9.98
C ASP A 51 14.84 -13.50 -9.19
N VAL A 52 14.70 -13.53 -7.86
CA VAL A 52 15.80 -13.71 -6.93
C VAL A 52 15.71 -15.14 -6.39
N PRO A 53 16.79 -15.94 -6.48
CA PRO A 53 16.79 -17.29 -5.92
C PRO A 53 16.39 -17.26 -4.44
N THR A 54 15.49 -18.14 -4.04
CA THR A 54 15.02 -18.22 -2.66
C THR A 54 15.79 -19.29 -1.87
N ASP A 55 16.42 -20.19 -2.57
CA ASP A 55 17.19 -21.27 -1.94
C ASP A 55 18.54 -20.73 -1.45
N ILE A 56 18.83 -20.94 -0.18
CA ILE A 56 20.04 -20.46 0.50
C ILE A 56 20.61 -21.55 1.43
N GLU A 57 20.21 -22.80 1.21
CA GLU A 57 20.60 -23.89 2.11
C GLU A 57 22.08 -24.28 1.89
N SER A 58 22.48 -24.49 0.65
CA SER A 58 23.86 -24.87 0.35
C SER A 58 24.77 -23.65 0.19
N GLU A 59 26.07 -23.85 0.33
CA GLU A 59 27.07 -22.79 0.09
C GLU A 59 27.01 -22.26 -1.35
N GLN A 60 26.78 -23.19 -2.29
CA GLN A 60 26.68 -22.83 -3.72
C GLN A 60 25.47 -21.91 -3.96
N ASP A 61 24.32 -22.26 -3.36
CA ASP A 61 23.10 -21.45 -3.48
C ASP A 61 23.31 -20.05 -2.90
N ARG A 62 23.99 -19.95 -1.77
CA ARG A 62 24.33 -18.65 -1.14
C ARG A 62 25.20 -17.80 -2.05
N VAL A 63 26.19 -18.41 -2.73
CA VAL A 63 27.06 -17.72 -3.69
C VAL A 63 26.25 -17.24 -4.89
N ILE A 64 25.38 -18.10 -5.44
CA ILE A 64 24.50 -17.76 -6.56
C ILE A 64 23.58 -16.62 -6.18
N PHE A 65 22.93 -16.71 -5.01
CA PHE A 65 22.07 -15.66 -4.45
C PHE A 65 22.80 -14.30 -4.43
N ILE A 66 23.97 -14.25 -3.78
CA ILE A 66 24.74 -13.00 -3.61
C ILE A 66 25.15 -12.41 -4.96
N ARG A 67 25.55 -13.26 -5.91
CA ARG A 67 25.92 -12.82 -7.28
C ARG A 67 24.71 -12.24 -8.01
N THR A 68 23.58 -12.94 -7.97
CA THR A 68 22.34 -12.48 -8.61
C THR A 68 21.89 -11.14 -8.06
N VAL A 69 21.83 -11.03 -6.73
CA VAL A 69 21.44 -9.78 -6.05
C VAL A 69 22.40 -8.63 -6.41
N ALA A 70 23.71 -8.89 -6.36
CA ALA A 70 24.72 -7.86 -6.69
C ALA A 70 24.60 -7.41 -8.15
N GLN A 71 24.30 -8.34 -9.07
CA GLN A 71 24.12 -8.05 -10.49
C GLN A 71 22.86 -7.20 -10.73
N ILE A 72 21.72 -7.56 -10.10
CA ILE A 72 20.47 -6.80 -10.23
C ILE A 72 20.67 -5.36 -9.71
N ILE A 73 21.28 -5.23 -8.53
CA ILE A 73 21.53 -3.91 -7.92
C ILE A 73 22.51 -3.09 -8.78
N ALA A 74 23.53 -3.71 -9.35
CA ALA A 74 24.47 -3.03 -10.25
C ALA A 74 23.78 -2.54 -11.53
N THR A 75 22.84 -3.31 -12.06
CA THR A 75 22.11 -2.98 -13.28
C THR A 75 21.01 -1.93 -13.05
N LYS A 76 20.22 -2.10 -11.97
CA LYS A 76 19.04 -1.26 -11.71
C LYS A 76 19.36 -0.01 -10.90
N ALA A 77 20.22 -0.12 -9.90
CA ALA A 77 20.58 0.97 -8.99
C ALA A 77 21.94 1.60 -9.30
N HIS A 78 22.70 1.00 -10.22
CA HIS A 78 24.06 1.41 -10.59
C HIS A 78 25.03 1.45 -9.38
N LEU A 79 24.81 0.54 -8.42
CA LEU A 79 25.60 0.44 -7.19
C LEU A 79 26.46 -0.82 -7.21
N LYS A 80 27.74 -0.64 -6.94
CA LYS A 80 28.67 -1.77 -6.86
C LYS A 80 28.77 -2.27 -5.43
N LEU A 81 28.39 -3.54 -5.22
CA LEU A 81 28.40 -4.17 -3.91
C LEU A 81 29.61 -5.12 -3.77
N ASN A 82 30.11 -5.21 -2.55
CA ASN A 82 31.17 -6.16 -2.21
C ASN A 82 30.51 -7.50 -1.81
N THR A 83 30.49 -8.44 -2.75
CA THR A 83 29.85 -9.75 -2.59
C THR A 83 30.46 -10.56 -1.43
N LYS A 84 31.78 -10.41 -1.20
CA LYS A 84 32.47 -11.13 -0.12
C LYS A 84 31.95 -10.66 1.26
N LYS A 85 31.78 -9.35 1.45
CA LYS A 85 31.25 -8.79 2.71
C LYS A 85 29.79 -9.20 2.93
N LEU A 86 28.98 -9.20 1.85
CA LEU A 86 27.59 -9.63 1.94
C LEU A 86 27.48 -11.10 2.31
N TYR A 87 28.37 -11.94 1.72
CA TYR A 87 28.40 -13.38 2.01
C TYR A 87 28.74 -13.65 3.47
N GLN A 88 29.64 -12.87 4.05
CA GLN A 88 30.03 -13.01 5.47
C GLN A 88 28.85 -12.76 6.41
N ALA A 89 27.87 -11.95 5.97
CA ALA A 89 26.59 -11.69 6.67
C ALA A 89 26.77 -11.21 8.11
N ASP A 90 27.86 -10.49 8.37
CA ASP A 90 28.17 -9.90 9.67
C ASP A 90 27.96 -8.38 9.62
N GLY A 91 28.49 -7.68 10.62
CA GLY A 91 28.41 -6.22 10.69
C GLY A 91 29.03 -5.48 9.49
N TYR A 92 29.98 -6.10 8.77
CA TYR A 92 30.53 -5.51 7.54
C TYR A 92 29.54 -5.57 6.37
N ALA A 93 28.65 -6.56 6.39
CA ALA A 93 27.55 -6.65 5.41
C ALA A 93 26.60 -5.47 5.55
N VAL A 94 26.40 -4.96 6.78
CA VAL A 94 25.55 -3.78 7.06
C VAL A 94 25.94 -2.59 6.20
N LYS A 95 27.23 -2.33 6.03
CA LYS A 95 27.73 -1.22 5.21
C LYS A 95 27.36 -1.38 3.73
N GLU A 96 27.35 -2.60 3.24
CA GLU A 96 26.95 -2.89 1.85
C GLU A 96 25.44 -2.72 1.69
N ILE A 97 24.65 -3.17 2.68
CA ILE A 97 23.19 -3.00 2.71
C ILE A 97 22.83 -1.52 2.77
N LEU A 98 23.57 -0.73 3.57
CA LEU A 98 23.35 0.72 3.67
C LEU A 98 23.51 1.44 2.32
N LYS A 99 24.43 0.97 1.44
CA LYS A 99 24.56 1.54 0.10
C LYS A 99 23.28 1.39 -0.71
N VAL A 100 22.57 0.29 -0.50
CA VAL A 100 21.35 -0.05 -1.25
C VAL A 100 20.12 0.64 -0.67
N ILE A 101 19.99 0.66 0.66
CA ILE A 101 18.79 1.18 1.33
C ILE A 101 18.78 2.73 1.36
N THR A 102 19.93 3.38 1.42
CA THR A 102 20.04 4.85 1.56
C THR A 102 19.38 5.59 0.38
N PRO A 103 19.62 5.21 -0.90
CA PRO A 103 18.95 5.91 -2.01
C PRO A 103 17.43 5.75 -1.96
N LEU A 104 16.90 4.59 -1.57
CA LEU A 104 15.46 4.37 -1.43
C LEU A 104 14.87 5.27 -0.34
N TYR A 105 15.56 5.34 0.80
CA TYR A 105 15.16 6.18 1.93
C TYR A 105 15.15 7.66 1.52
N LYS A 106 16.18 8.11 0.80
CA LYS A 106 16.24 9.50 0.30
C LYS A 106 15.12 9.80 -0.68
N ALA A 107 14.87 8.89 -1.62
CA ALA A 107 13.80 9.05 -2.62
C ALA A 107 12.43 9.18 -1.94
N LEU A 108 12.17 8.37 -0.91
CA LEU A 108 10.93 8.47 -0.14
C LEU A 108 10.81 9.84 0.56
N ARG A 109 11.89 10.28 1.20
CA ARG A 109 11.94 11.58 1.90
C ARG A 109 11.75 12.75 0.95
N ASP A 110 12.39 12.69 -0.22
CA ASP A 110 12.28 13.74 -1.24
C ASP A 110 10.85 13.80 -1.84
N SER A 111 10.17 12.67 -1.95
CA SER A 111 8.77 12.64 -2.41
C SER A 111 7.83 13.22 -1.36
N GLU A 112 8.05 12.88 -0.08
CA GLU A 112 7.26 13.45 1.04
C GLU A 112 7.43 14.98 1.14
N SER A 113 8.64 15.49 0.92
CA SER A 113 8.88 16.93 0.98
C SER A 113 8.23 17.68 -0.19
N LYS A 114 8.16 17.08 -1.36
CA LYS A 114 7.52 17.68 -2.54
C LYS A 114 6.00 17.77 -2.38
N GLU A 115 5.38 16.78 -1.75
CA GLU A 115 3.93 16.79 -1.50
C GLU A 115 3.52 17.87 -0.50
N LEU A 116 4.47 18.33 0.33
CA LEU A 116 4.24 19.39 1.33
C LEU A 116 4.45 20.79 0.77
N ASP A 117 5.20 20.93 -0.34
CA ASP A 117 5.48 22.24 -0.94
C ASP A 117 4.30 22.80 -1.75
N ASP A 118 3.31 21.99 -2.07
CA ASP A 118 2.12 22.42 -2.82
C ASP A 118 1.03 23.05 -1.93
N GLU A 119 1.20 23.06 -0.60
CA GLU A 119 0.27 23.70 0.33
C GLU A 119 0.98 24.75 1.21
N ASP A 120 0.91 26.00 0.74
CA ASP A 120 1.23 27.26 1.46
C ASP A 120 2.54 27.39 2.23
N ASP A 121 3.28 28.31 1.75
CA ASP A 121 4.42 29.10 2.25
C ASP A 121 4.42 29.29 3.79
N ILE A 122 4.76 28.26 4.52
CA ILE A 122 5.12 28.41 5.92
C ILE A 122 6.58 27.94 6.08
N ASP A 123 7.40 28.91 6.42
CA ASP A 123 8.81 28.82 6.74
C ASP A 123 9.13 27.53 7.51
N ASN A 124 9.37 26.44 6.79
CA ASN A 124 9.61 25.16 7.42
C ASN A 124 10.98 24.60 7.02
N ARG A 125 12.02 25.25 7.55
CA ARG A 125 13.37 24.71 7.52
C ARG A 125 13.51 23.66 8.61
N TYR A 126 12.72 22.61 8.55
CA TYR A 126 12.98 21.48 9.42
C TYR A 126 14.01 20.59 8.77
N ARG A 127 15.29 20.84 9.09
CA ARG A 127 16.33 19.88 8.87
C ARG A 127 15.98 18.65 9.71
N TYR A 128 15.51 17.67 9.03
CA TYR A 128 15.23 16.38 9.64
C TYR A 128 16.55 15.74 10.03
N THR A 129 16.89 15.84 11.28
CA THR A 129 17.94 14.99 11.84
C THR A 129 17.27 13.64 12.18
N MET A 130 17.99 12.55 11.92
CA MET A 130 17.51 11.17 12.09
C MET A 130 17.07 10.83 13.54
N ASN A 131 17.12 11.79 14.45
CA ASN A 131 16.76 11.60 15.85
C ASN A 131 15.48 12.35 16.24
N ASP A 132 14.70 12.82 15.27
CA ASP A 132 13.55 13.68 15.59
C ASP A 132 12.26 12.83 15.69
N ASP A 133 11.94 12.40 16.90
CA ASP A 133 10.71 11.68 17.25
C ASP A 133 9.44 12.49 16.91
N ILE A 134 9.56 13.82 16.85
CA ILE A 134 8.46 14.74 16.53
C ILE A 134 8.01 14.56 15.07
N GLY A 135 8.95 14.33 14.15
CA GLY A 135 8.61 14.09 12.74
C GLY A 135 7.83 12.81 12.53
N ILE A 136 8.21 11.74 13.23
CA ILE A 136 7.51 10.46 13.19
C ILE A 136 6.07 10.63 13.69
N LEU A 137 5.89 11.40 14.77
CA LEU A 137 4.57 11.68 15.34
C LEU A 137 3.70 12.50 14.39
N LYS A 138 4.28 13.48 13.69
CA LYS A 138 3.57 14.28 12.68
C LYS A 138 3.12 13.42 11.50
N SER A 139 4.01 12.57 10.98
CA SER A 139 3.70 11.64 9.89
C SER A 139 2.60 10.66 10.29
N ALA A 140 2.67 10.13 11.51
CA ALA A 140 1.66 9.22 12.04
C ALA A 140 0.30 9.93 12.17
N ARG A 141 0.28 11.17 12.65
CA ARG A 141 -0.95 11.97 12.75
C ARG A 141 -1.56 12.26 11.39
N LEU A 142 -0.73 12.62 10.42
CA LEU A 142 -1.18 12.89 9.04
C LEU A 142 -1.80 11.62 8.43
N LEU A 143 -1.13 10.49 8.61
CA LEU A 143 -1.62 9.19 8.12
C LEU A 143 -2.96 8.84 8.78
N CYS A 144 -3.08 9.00 10.10
CA CYS A 144 -4.33 8.75 10.84
C CYS A 144 -5.45 9.67 10.35
N SER A 145 -5.15 10.96 10.13
CA SER A 145 -6.10 11.94 9.60
C SER A 145 -6.59 11.54 8.22
N THR A 146 -5.67 11.13 7.33
CA THR A 146 -6.00 10.70 5.97
C THR A 146 -6.89 9.45 5.98
N ILE A 147 -6.58 8.48 6.85
CA ILE A 147 -7.37 7.24 6.99
C ILE A 147 -8.78 7.59 7.49
N THR A 148 -8.89 8.47 8.48
CA THR A 148 -10.18 8.92 9.04
C THR A 148 -11.02 9.61 7.97
N GLN A 149 -10.41 10.52 7.21
CA GLN A 149 -11.09 11.27 6.15
C GLN A 149 -11.57 10.33 5.02
N LYS A 150 -10.73 9.40 4.59
CA LYS A 150 -11.11 8.40 3.58
C LYS A 150 -12.22 7.49 4.10
N GLY A 151 -12.18 7.11 5.39
CA GLY A 151 -13.24 6.35 6.04
C GLY A 151 -14.57 7.09 6.06
N ALA A 152 -14.54 8.39 6.40
CA ALA A 152 -15.73 9.25 6.40
C ALA A 152 -16.32 9.39 5.00
N ASN A 153 -15.47 9.60 3.99
CA ASN A 153 -15.89 9.68 2.59
C ASN A 153 -16.53 8.37 2.12
N LEU A 154 -15.95 7.23 2.49
CA LEU A 154 -16.49 5.91 2.16
C LEU A 154 -17.86 5.71 2.83
N HIS A 155 -17.99 6.10 4.09
CA HIS A 155 -19.25 6.01 4.84
C HIS A 155 -20.34 6.86 4.16
N GLU A 156 -20.00 8.09 3.75
CA GLU A 156 -20.90 8.98 3.04
C GLU A 156 -21.36 8.39 1.69
N LEU A 157 -20.41 7.82 0.93
CA LEU A 157 -20.72 7.17 -0.35
C LEU A 157 -21.63 5.95 -0.17
N LEU A 158 -21.39 5.15 0.87
CA LEU A 158 -22.25 4.01 1.20
C LEU A 158 -23.66 4.47 1.61
N GLY A 159 -23.75 5.56 2.36
CA GLY A 159 -25.03 6.18 2.71
C GLY A 159 -25.81 6.62 1.46
N LYS A 160 -25.15 7.31 0.55
CA LYS A 160 -25.75 7.74 -0.73
C LYS A 160 -26.20 6.55 -1.58
N GLU A 161 -25.47 5.43 -1.56
CA GLU A 161 -25.88 4.24 -2.28
C GLU A 161 -27.09 3.56 -1.66
N LEU A 162 -27.19 3.56 -0.33
CA LEU A 162 -28.37 3.06 0.38
C LEU A 162 -29.58 3.92 0.04
N ASP A 163 -29.46 5.25 0.08
CA ASP A 163 -30.52 6.18 -0.31
C ASP A 163 -30.94 5.98 -1.77
N ALA A 164 -30.00 5.78 -2.66
CA ALA A 164 -30.25 5.48 -4.07
C ALA A 164 -30.97 4.16 -4.26
N ARG A 165 -30.63 3.14 -3.47
CA ARG A 165 -31.33 1.82 -3.47
C ARG A 165 -32.75 1.97 -2.96
N GLU A 166 -32.94 2.70 -1.88
CA GLU A 166 -34.29 2.97 -1.34
C GLU A 166 -35.13 3.77 -2.36
N ALA A 167 -34.53 4.74 -3.01
CA ALA A 167 -35.18 5.51 -4.08
C ALA A 167 -35.56 4.62 -5.28
N ARG A 168 -34.73 3.71 -5.65
CA ARG A 168 -35.07 2.69 -6.68
C ARG A 168 -36.17 1.73 -6.22
N UNK A 169 -36.28 1.45 -5.22
CA UNK A 169 -37.23 0.62 -4.66
C UNK A 169 -38.55 1.31 -4.54
N UNK A 170 -38.57 2.41 -4.33
CA UNK A 170 -39.69 3.23 -4.30
C UNK A 170 -40.20 3.50 -5.68
N UNK A 171 -39.40 3.52 -6.43
CA UNK A 171 -39.76 3.66 -7.80
C UNK A 171 -40.31 2.40 -8.40
N UNK A 172 -39.90 1.45 -7.96
CA UNK A 172 -40.38 0.18 -8.38
C UNK A 172 -41.73 -0.10 -7.77
N UNK A 173 -41.93 0.31 -6.74
CA UNK A 173 -43.17 0.22 -6.06
C UNK A 173 -44.18 1.16 -6.68
N UNK A 174 -43.80 2.09 -7.04
CA UNK A 174 -44.61 3.01 -7.69
C UNK A 174 -44.97 2.60 -9.09
N UNK A 175 -44.18 1.96 -9.53
CA UNK A 175 -44.43 1.40 -10.83
C UNK A 175 -45.34 0.20 -10.76
N UNK A 176 -45.20 -0.37 -9.88
CA UNK A 176 -46.07 -1.49 -9.64
C UNK A 176 -47.48 -0.99 -9.27
N UNK A 177 -47.53 -0.09 -8.62
CA UNK A 177 -48.75 0.48 -8.26
C UNK A 177 -49.42 1.15 -9.46
N UNK A 178 -48.73 1.56 -10.16
CA UNK A 178 -49.23 2.13 -11.35
C UNK A 178 -49.68 1.08 -12.33
N UNK A 179 -49.10 0.13 -12.27
CA UNK A 179 -49.49 -0.98 -13.12
C UNK A 179 -50.71 -1.66 -12.59
N UNK A 180 -50.78 -1.63 -11.50
CA UNK A 180 -51.96 -2.20 -10.88
C UNK A 180 -53.17 -1.28 -11.07
N UNK A 181 -52.95 -0.25 -11.01
CA UNK A 181 -53.97 0.69 -11.26
C UNK A 181 -54.41 0.70 -12.71
N UNK A 182 -53.61 0.45 -13.35
CA UNK A 182 -53.91 0.36 -14.76
C UNK A 182 -54.62 -0.95 -15.07
N UNK A 183 -54.29 -1.76 -14.51
CA UNK A 183 -54.96 -3.05 -14.68
C UNK A 183 -56.36 -2.98 -14.09
N UNK A 184 -56.49 -2.34 -13.18
CA UNK A 184 -57.76 -2.17 -12.58
C UNK A 184 -58.66 -1.27 -13.42
N UNK A 185 -58.12 -0.55 -13.92
CA UNK A 185 -58.83 0.31 -14.79
C UNK A 185 -59.22 -0.38 -16.07
N UNK A 186 -58.51 -1.14 -16.35
CA UNK A 186 -58.80 -1.92 -17.52
C UNK A 186 -59.86 -2.96 -17.24
N UNK A 187 -59.75 -3.34 -16.29
CA UNK A 187 -60.77 -4.29 -15.90
C UNK A 187 -62.13 -3.61 -15.70
N UNK A 188 -62.07 -2.64 -15.26
CA UNK A 188 -63.25 -1.89 -15.09
C UNK A 188 -63.85 -1.45 -16.42
N UNK A 189 -63.08 -1.30 -17.09
CA UNK A 189 -63.49 -0.91 -18.41
C UNK A 189 -64.05 -2.12 -19.18
N UNK A 190 -63.51 -3.02 -18.92
CA UNK A 190 -64.00 -4.20 -19.57
C UNK A 190 -65.33 -4.64 -18.97
N UNK A 191 -65.40 -4.42 -17.95
CA UNK A 191 -66.60 -4.74 -17.28
C UNK A 191 -67.72 -3.78 -17.66
N UNK A 192 -67.36 -2.83 -17.79
CA UNK A 192 -68.27 -1.87 -18.25
C UNK A 192 -68.68 -2.09 -19.69
N UNK A 193 -67.90 -2.50 -20.24
CA UNK A 193 -68.18 -2.84 -21.60
C UNK A 193 -68.97 -4.08 -21.70
N UNK A 194 -68.72 -4.82 -21.00
CA UNK A 194 -69.47 -6.00 -20.98
C UNK A 194 -70.90 -5.74 -20.49
N UNK A 195 -71.00 -5.03 -19.72
CA UNK A 195 -72.22 -4.62 -19.19
C UNK A 195 -73.04 -3.84 -20.22
N UNK A 196 -72.39 -3.25 -20.80
CA UNK A 196 -73.02 -2.51 -21.83
C UNK A 196 -73.48 -3.38 -23.01
N UNK A 197 -72.82 -4.22 -23.11
CA UNK A 197 -73.19 -5.16 -24.16
C UNK A 197 -74.32 -6.02 -23.76
N UNK A 198 -74.33 -6.23 -22.76
CA UNK A 198 -75.43 -7.02 -22.28
C UNK A 198 -76.74 -6.21 -22.22
N UNK A 199 -76.59 -5.23 -22.03
CA UNK A 199 -77.75 -4.40 -22.02
C UNK A 199 -78.19 -4.07 -23.42
N UNK A 200 -77.52 -4.27 -24.14
CA UNK A 200 -77.88 -4.06 -25.51
C UNK A 200 -78.46 -5.30 -26.12
N UNK A 201 -78.38 -6.17 -25.60
CA UNK A 201 -78.92 -7.37 -26.14
C UNK A 201 -80.28 -7.70 -25.51
N UNK A 202 -80.69 -7.12 -24.74
CA UNK A 202 -82.08 -7.36 -24.25
C UNK A 202 -83.06 -6.45 -24.95
#